data_4b6480d0f5579cde1d61994b5b12f7e0
#
_entry.id   4b6480d0f5579cde1d61994b5b12f7e0
#
_cell.length_a   1.000
_cell.length_b   1.000
_cell.length_c   1.000
_cell.angle_alpha   90.00
_cell.angle_beta   90.00
_cell.angle_gamma   90.00
#
_symmetry.space_group_name_H-M   'P 1'
#
loop_
_entity.id
_entity.type
_entity.pdbx_description
1 polymer ?
#
loop_
_entity_poly.entity_id
_entity_poly.type
_entity_poly.pdbx_seq_one_letter_code
_entity_poly.pdbx_strand_id
1 'polypeptide(L)'
;MRKSDWKDRMNALLKKKGWDIKDWRRATGLNQWQLESLMEMDLSEMNEEDLESIYEQAKKAKLDKNLMRFDCPVMIAVWAHKGGMGKSTVVTNLSYELAKRGYNVLAIDTDSQSDMTSVLFPDYLEQPDISFYNGFLGQEDFREEGYIMHTEYTGIDVVAGSAESEALEGSLCTMTEKIRNKMWKKCLRSVREENYYDFIIVDMDKTAGKMNKTILDEADYVLAPIESSMFGIKAVPPTLAQIEEMAESNPKLKLLGFLFNKVDLRKKTAMADNTSLVEQIAPEYTFQTFIKNDANVDNSQKEHMPIGYYNSRSPASRQMAELADEALERIRKDQKERRG
;
A
#
# COMPACT_ATOMS: atom_id res chain seq x y z
N MET A 1 28.94 -10.71 -22.02
CA MET A 1 29.68 -9.66 -21.22
C MET A 1 30.36 -10.35 -20.07
N ARG A 2 31.62 -10.00 -19.73
CA ARG A 2 32.25 -10.62 -18.55
C ARG A 2 31.52 -10.20 -17.28
N LYS A 3 31.22 -11.14 -16.40
CA LYS A 3 30.55 -10.90 -15.13
C LYS A 3 31.26 -9.83 -14.26
N SER A 4 32.59 -9.84 -14.28
CA SER A 4 33.42 -8.83 -13.59
C SER A 4 33.14 -7.38 -14.02
N ASP A 5 32.80 -7.16 -15.28
CA ASP A 5 32.64 -5.84 -15.86
C ASP A 5 31.17 -5.34 -15.77
N TRP A 6 30.23 -6.24 -15.40
CA TRP A 6 28.81 -5.94 -15.42
C TRP A 6 28.42 -4.90 -14.37
N LYS A 7 28.90 -5.04 -13.13
CA LYS A 7 28.60 -4.10 -12.03
C LYS A 7 29.09 -2.70 -12.37
N ASP A 8 30.31 -2.56 -12.89
CA ASP A 8 30.86 -1.27 -13.25
C ASP A 8 30.09 -0.59 -14.38
N ARG A 9 29.70 -1.36 -15.38
CA ARG A 9 28.87 -0.86 -16.49
C ARG A 9 27.48 -0.47 -16.03
N MET A 10 26.84 -1.26 -15.13
CA MET A 10 25.54 -0.93 -14.58
C MET A 10 25.62 0.34 -13.74
N ASN A 11 26.60 0.45 -12.83
CA ASN A 11 26.81 1.64 -12.02
C ASN A 11 27.02 2.90 -12.89
N ALA A 12 27.82 2.78 -13.96
CA ALA A 12 28.02 3.87 -14.91
C ALA A 12 26.72 4.25 -15.63
N LEU A 13 25.90 3.27 -15.99
CA LEU A 13 24.59 3.50 -16.60
C LEU A 13 23.63 4.20 -15.66
N LEU A 14 23.47 3.71 -14.41
CA LEU A 14 22.62 4.30 -13.38
C LEU A 14 23.03 5.76 -13.11
N LYS A 15 24.34 6.00 -12.92
CA LYS A 15 24.88 7.35 -12.73
C LYS A 15 24.61 8.25 -13.94
N LYS A 16 24.81 7.75 -15.16
CA LYS A 16 24.54 8.51 -16.40
C LYS A 16 23.06 8.89 -16.52
N LYS A 17 22.14 8.02 -16.07
CA LYS A 17 20.70 8.25 -16.12
C LYS A 17 20.20 9.07 -14.92
N GLY A 18 21.01 9.24 -13.88
CA GLY A 18 20.62 9.85 -12.59
C GLY A 18 19.58 9.00 -11.84
N TRP A 19 19.66 7.69 -11.99
CA TRP A 19 18.74 6.74 -11.42
C TRP A 19 19.21 6.24 -10.05
N ASP A 20 18.26 6.13 -9.12
CA ASP A 20 18.40 5.41 -7.86
C ASP A 20 17.95 3.94 -8.00
N ILE A 21 17.94 3.20 -6.90
CA ILE A 21 17.51 1.79 -6.88
C ILE A 21 16.03 1.63 -7.25
N LYS A 22 15.18 2.59 -6.88
CA LYS A 22 13.75 2.59 -7.26
C LYS A 22 13.58 2.70 -8.77
N ASP A 23 14.34 3.59 -9.38
CA ASP A 23 14.33 3.79 -10.82
C ASP A 23 14.84 2.55 -11.56
N TRP A 24 15.84 1.89 -11.00
CA TRP A 24 16.36 0.65 -11.57
C TRP A 24 15.33 -0.47 -11.52
N ARG A 25 14.65 -0.65 -10.38
CA ARG A 25 13.53 -1.58 -10.26
C ARG A 25 12.45 -1.32 -11.31
N ARG A 26 11.99 -0.07 -11.41
CA ARG A 26 11.00 0.36 -12.42
C ARG A 26 11.41 0.01 -13.84
N ALA A 27 12.71 0.09 -14.13
CA ALA A 27 13.25 -0.16 -15.46
C ALA A 27 13.36 -1.64 -15.81
N THR A 28 13.58 -2.50 -14.83
CA THR A 28 13.90 -3.92 -15.03
C THR A 28 12.82 -4.88 -14.55
N GLY A 29 11.93 -4.41 -13.65
CA GLY A 29 10.93 -5.24 -13.01
C GLY A 29 11.47 -6.18 -11.93
N LEU A 30 12.77 -6.09 -11.61
CA LEU A 30 13.39 -6.89 -10.56
C LEU A 30 12.92 -6.41 -9.17
N ASN A 31 12.75 -7.34 -8.24
CA ASN A 31 12.46 -6.98 -6.86
C ASN A 31 13.72 -6.50 -6.12
N GLN A 32 13.54 -5.95 -4.92
CA GLN A 32 14.64 -5.38 -4.16
C GLN A 32 15.74 -6.39 -3.86
N TRP A 33 15.37 -7.59 -3.40
CA TRP A 33 16.34 -8.65 -3.11
C TRP A 33 17.18 -9.01 -4.35
N GLN A 34 16.55 -9.13 -5.52
CA GLN A 34 17.26 -9.41 -6.77
C GLN A 34 18.24 -8.29 -7.13
N LEU A 35 17.83 -7.03 -6.94
CA LEU A 35 18.70 -5.88 -7.22
C LEU A 35 19.89 -5.80 -6.26
N GLU A 36 19.67 -6.05 -4.98
CA GLU A 36 20.73 -6.07 -3.96
C GLU A 36 21.69 -7.22 -4.16
N SER A 37 21.15 -8.41 -4.40
CA SER A 37 21.96 -9.58 -4.75
C SER A 37 22.87 -9.29 -5.95
N LEU A 38 22.34 -8.62 -6.99
CA LEU A 38 23.12 -8.23 -8.16
C LEU A 38 24.24 -7.24 -7.82
N MET A 39 24.05 -6.38 -6.81
CA MET A 39 25.05 -5.37 -6.41
C MET A 39 26.06 -5.90 -5.41
N GLU A 40 25.64 -6.77 -4.51
CA GLU A 40 26.45 -7.24 -3.38
C GLU A 40 27.12 -8.59 -3.62
N MET A 41 26.41 -9.54 -4.26
CA MET A 41 26.88 -10.92 -4.43
C MET A 41 27.92 -11.10 -5.52
N ASP A 42 28.65 -12.20 -5.40
CA ASP A 42 29.43 -12.76 -6.50
C ASP A 42 28.47 -13.23 -7.62
N LEU A 43 28.54 -12.58 -8.78
CA LEU A 43 27.74 -12.91 -9.95
C LEU A 43 28.14 -14.27 -10.60
N SER A 44 28.98 -15.08 -9.94
CA SER A 44 29.49 -16.35 -10.46
C SER A 44 28.39 -17.32 -10.85
N GLU A 45 27.29 -17.35 -10.10
CA GLU A 45 26.16 -18.26 -10.32
C GLU A 45 25.13 -17.76 -11.34
N MET A 46 25.18 -16.49 -11.74
CA MET A 46 24.24 -15.94 -12.71
C MET A 46 24.68 -16.24 -14.14
N ASN A 47 23.70 -16.47 -15.02
CA ASN A 47 23.95 -16.61 -16.45
C ASN A 47 24.36 -15.23 -17.06
N GLU A 48 25.36 -15.24 -17.93
CA GLU A 48 25.80 -14.01 -18.63
C GLU A 48 24.69 -13.42 -19.54
N GLU A 49 23.82 -14.23 -20.09
CA GLU A 49 22.69 -13.80 -20.92
C GLU A 49 21.66 -13.04 -20.10
N ASP A 50 21.37 -13.49 -18.88
CA ASP A 50 20.43 -12.82 -17.96
C ASP A 50 20.97 -11.45 -17.54
N LEU A 51 22.25 -11.38 -17.18
CA LEU A 51 22.92 -10.12 -16.85
C LEU A 51 22.92 -9.12 -18.01
N GLU A 52 23.16 -9.58 -19.23
CA GLU A 52 23.10 -8.73 -20.42
C GLU A 52 21.67 -8.28 -20.69
N SER A 53 20.68 -9.15 -20.50
CA SER A 53 19.25 -8.82 -20.63
C SER A 53 18.83 -7.70 -19.66
N ILE A 54 19.19 -7.83 -18.38
CA ILE A 54 18.92 -6.81 -17.36
C ILE A 54 19.57 -5.47 -17.72
N TYR A 55 20.82 -5.49 -18.18
CA TYR A 55 21.53 -4.29 -18.59
C TYR A 55 20.84 -3.61 -19.80
N GLU A 56 20.49 -4.37 -20.83
CA GLU A 56 19.82 -3.83 -22.03
C GLU A 56 18.40 -3.32 -21.71
N GLN A 57 17.68 -3.97 -20.80
CA GLN A 57 16.39 -3.48 -20.29
C GLN A 57 16.57 -2.12 -19.60
N ALA A 58 17.48 -2.00 -18.64
CA ALA A 58 17.78 -0.75 -17.96
C ALA A 58 18.24 0.35 -18.94
N LYS A 59 19.04 -0.01 -19.93
CA LYS A 59 19.54 0.92 -20.94
C LYS A 59 18.44 1.47 -21.84
N LYS A 60 17.48 0.64 -22.27
CA LYS A 60 16.37 1.01 -23.14
C LYS A 60 15.22 1.69 -22.39
N ALA A 61 15.05 1.41 -21.11
CA ALA A 61 13.96 1.94 -20.33
C ALA A 61 13.95 3.47 -20.28
N LYS A 62 12.74 4.01 -20.35
CA LYS A 62 12.45 5.44 -20.14
C LYS A 62 11.46 5.53 -19.00
N LEU A 63 11.86 6.14 -17.90
CA LEU A 63 10.97 6.37 -16.77
C LEU A 63 10.08 7.58 -17.05
N ASP A 64 8.86 7.53 -16.52
CA ASP A 64 7.96 8.69 -16.56
C ASP A 64 8.57 9.82 -15.71
N LYS A 65 8.85 10.95 -16.33
CA LYS A 65 9.40 12.13 -15.66
C LYS A 65 8.39 12.82 -14.73
N ASN A 66 7.12 12.46 -14.83
CA ASN A 66 6.05 13.01 -14.00
C ASN A 66 5.81 12.20 -12.73
N LEU A 67 6.50 11.06 -12.53
CA LEU A 67 6.44 10.31 -11.29
C LEU A 67 6.85 11.20 -10.12
N MET A 68 6.02 11.21 -9.08
CA MET A 68 6.39 11.87 -7.83
C MET A 68 7.55 11.10 -7.17
N ARG A 69 8.50 11.86 -6.63
CA ARG A 69 9.60 11.31 -5.83
C ARG A 69 9.40 11.71 -4.39
N PHE A 70 9.57 10.76 -3.50
CA PHE A 70 9.41 10.93 -2.08
C PHE A 70 10.74 10.69 -1.39
N ASP A 71 11.07 11.56 -0.42
CA ASP A 71 12.28 11.42 0.41
C ASP A 71 12.12 10.32 1.48
N CYS A 72 10.89 9.90 1.74
CA CYS A 72 10.50 8.81 2.62
C CYS A 72 9.20 8.20 2.08
N PRO A 73 8.96 6.89 2.26
CA PRO A 73 7.70 6.28 1.84
C PRO A 73 6.48 6.99 2.43
N VAL A 74 5.48 7.25 1.60
CA VAL A 74 4.20 7.79 2.02
C VAL A 74 3.33 6.67 2.57
N MET A 75 2.91 6.76 3.83
CA MET A 75 2.07 5.75 4.46
C MET A 75 0.59 6.12 4.36
N ILE A 76 -0.19 5.26 3.72
CA ILE A 76 -1.65 5.36 3.59
C ILE A 76 -2.30 4.25 4.40
N ALA A 77 -3.02 4.61 5.45
CA ALA A 77 -3.84 3.69 6.22
C ALA A 77 -5.24 3.59 5.58
N VAL A 78 -5.66 2.40 5.19
CA VAL A 78 -7.02 2.18 4.67
C VAL A 78 -7.87 1.65 5.81
N TRP A 79 -8.78 2.49 6.28
CA TRP A 79 -9.53 2.20 7.50
C TRP A 79 -11.00 2.58 7.38
N ALA A 80 -11.86 1.77 8.01
CA ALA A 80 -13.28 2.03 8.14
C ALA A 80 -13.82 1.37 9.42
N HIS A 81 -14.64 2.08 10.18
CA HIS A 81 -15.26 1.59 11.41
C HIS A 81 -16.15 0.37 11.24
N LYS A 82 -16.53 0.01 10.04
CA LYS A 82 -17.47 -1.08 9.77
C LYS A 82 -16.80 -2.16 8.92
N GLY A 83 -17.06 -3.42 9.27
CA GLY A 83 -16.66 -4.56 8.43
C GLY A 83 -17.39 -4.56 7.07
N GLY A 84 -16.79 -5.16 6.06
CA GLY A 84 -17.42 -5.31 4.74
C GLY A 84 -17.38 -4.06 3.85
N MET A 85 -16.74 -2.95 4.28
CA MET A 85 -16.61 -1.72 3.48
C MET A 85 -15.67 -1.88 2.28
N GLY A 86 -14.92 -2.99 2.20
CA GLY A 86 -13.98 -3.30 1.11
C GLY A 86 -12.61 -2.68 1.30
N LYS A 87 -12.13 -2.56 2.54
CA LYS A 87 -10.77 -2.08 2.86
C LYS A 87 -9.70 -2.88 2.11
N SER A 88 -9.65 -4.19 2.34
CA SER A 88 -8.71 -5.12 1.70
C SER A 88 -8.78 -5.07 0.17
N THR A 89 -10.00 -4.97 -0.39
CA THR A 89 -10.22 -4.78 -1.83
C THR A 89 -9.59 -3.48 -2.32
N VAL A 90 -9.76 -2.39 -1.56
CA VAL A 90 -9.16 -1.08 -1.91
C VAL A 90 -7.65 -1.14 -1.80
N VAL A 91 -7.09 -1.70 -0.71
CA VAL A 91 -5.64 -1.84 -0.53
C VAL A 91 -5.02 -2.63 -1.67
N THR A 92 -5.55 -3.82 -1.95
CA THR A 92 -5.07 -4.71 -3.03
C THR A 92 -5.02 -3.98 -4.38
N ASN A 93 -6.13 -3.35 -4.74
CA ASN A 93 -6.25 -2.76 -6.08
C ASN A 93 -5.57 -1.40 -6.21
N LEU A 94 -5.53 -0.60 -5.13
CA LEU A 94 -4.75 0.65 -5.10
C LEU A 94 -3.25 0.34 -5.20
N SER A 95 -2.76 -0.67 -4.46
CA SER A 95 -1.38 -1.14 -4.55
C SER A 95 -1.03 -1.54 -5.99
N TYR A 96 -1.90 -2.34 -6.62
CA TYR A 96 -1.72 -2.77 -8.00
C TYR A 96 -1.71 -1.60 -8.99
N GLU A 97 -2.64 -0.66 -8.88
CA GLU A 97 -2.71 0.48 -9.78
C GLU A 97 -1.55 1.49 -9.56
N LEU A 98 -1.04 1.65 -8.35
CA LEU A 98 0.16 2.42 -8.08
C LEU A 98 1.42 1.75 -8.65
N ALA A 99 1.57 0.44 -8.45
CA ALA A 99 2.69 -0.32 -9.00
C ALA A 99 2.70 -0.28 -10.54
N LYS A 100 1.55 -0.40 -11.17
CA LYS A 100 1.38 -0.28 -12.63
C LYS A 100 1.78 1.10 -13.16
N ARG A 101 1.71 2.15 -12.34
CA ARG A 101 2.22 3.50 -12.64
C ARG A 101 3.72 3.64 -12.37
N GLY A 102 4.37 2.58 -11.90
CA GLY A 102 5.81 2.52 -11.66
C GLY A 102 6.21 2.89 -10.23
N TYR A 103 5.28 2.98 -9.28
CA TYR A 103 5.61 3.14 -7.87
C TYR A 103 5.95 1.80 -7.22
N ASN A 104 6.85 1.82 -6.25
CA ASN A 104 7.15 0.68 -5.41
C ASN A 104 6.26 0.73 -4.17
N VAL A 105 5.50 -0.33 -3.94
CA VAL A 105 4.48 -0.40 -2.88
C VAL A 105 4.80 -1.55 -1.92
N LEU A 106 4.80 -1.26 -0.63
CA LEU A 106 4.73 -2.24 0.44
C LEU A 106 3.29 -2.27 0.98
N ALA A 107 2.59 -3.37 0.79
CA ALA A 107 1.28 -3.59 1.36
C ALA A 107 1.42 -4.35 2.69
N ILE A 108 0.82 -3.85 3.77
CA ILE A 108 0.89 -4.47 5.10
C ILE A 108 -0.52 -4.87 5.52
N ASP A 109 -0.73 -6.16 5.78
CA ASP A 109 -2.01 -6.70 6.23
C ASP A 109 -2.01 -6.83 7.75
N THR A 110 -2.88 -6.09 8.41
CA THR A 110 -3.04 -6.14 9.88
C THR A 110 -4.38 -6.73 10.31
N ASP A 111 -5.23 -7.09 9.34
CA ASP A 111 -6.53 -7.72 9.61
C ASP A 111 -6.36 -9.23 9.85
N SER A 112 -7.01 -9.76 10.88
CA SER A 112 -7.00 -11.19 11.19
C SER A 112 -7.63 -12.08 10.11
N GLN A 113 -8.40 -11.50 9.21
CA GLN A 113 -9.00 -12.23 8.08
C GLN A 113 -8.00 -12.44 6.93
N SER A 114 -6.93 -11.66 6.86
CA SER A 114 -5.85 -11.75 5.87
C SER A 114 -6.35 -11.75 4.41
N ASP A 115 -7.46 -11.04 4.15
CA ASP A 115 -8.08 -11.00 2.84
C ASP A 115 -7.16 -10.37 1.77
N MET A 116 -6.41 -9.31 2.13
CA MET A 116 -5.44 -8.69 1.24
C MET A 116 -4.30 -9.66 0.91
N THR A 117 -3.77 -10.32 1.93
CA THR A 117 -2.69 -11.30 1.80
C THR A 117 -3.11 -12.43 0.86
N SER A 118 -4.32 -12.96 1.01
CA SER A 118 -4.83 -14.06 0.17
C SER A 118 -4.88 -13.71 -1.32
N VAL A 119 -5.02 -12.42 -1.66
CA VAL A 119 -5.08 -11.96 -3.05
C VAL A 119 -3.70 -11.62 -3.60
N LEU A 120 -2.85 -10.96 -2.82
CA LEU A 120 -1.54 -10.52 -3.30
C LEU A 120 -0.45 -11.58 -3.17
N PHE A 121 -0.61 -12.51 -2.24
CA PHE A 121 0.36 -13.58 -1.97
C PHE A 121 -0.35 -14.87 -1.53
N PRO A 122 -1.06 -15.56 -2.43
CA PRO A 122 -1.88 -16.74 -2.10
C PRO A 122 -1.09 -17.91 -1.51
N ASP A 123 0.19 -18.04 -1.85
CA ASP A 123 1.06 -19.12 -1.36
C ASP A 123 1.48 -18.94 0.11
N TYR A 124 1.09 -17.84 0.75
CA TYR A 124 1.42 -17.54 2.16
C TYR A 124 0.93 -18.59 3.15
N LEU A 125 -0.16 -19.29 2.86
CA LEU A 125 -0.73 -20.31 3.75
C LEU A 125 0.28 -21.43 4.11
N GLU A 126 1.39 -21.52 3.40
CA GLU A 126 2.49 -22.46 3.65
C GLU A 126 3.55 -21.93 4.65
N GLN A 127 3.52 -20.64 5.02
CA GLN A 127 4.51 -19.98 5.87
C GLN A 127 3.88 -19.15 7.01
N PRO A 128 3.11 -19.75 7.93
CA PRO A 128 2.33 -19.00 8.92
C PRO A 128 3.18 -18.22 9.93
N ASP A 129 4.44 -18.56 10.12
CA ASP A 129 5.34 -17.90 11.08
C ASP A 129 5.90 -16.56 10.59
N ILE A 130 5.79 -16.26 9.28
CA ILE A 130 6.24 -15.01 8.68
C ILE A 130 5.04 -14.09 8.52
N SER A 131 4.60 -13.43 9.59
CA SER A 131 3.42 -12.57 9.58
C SER A 131 3.65 -11.24 10.26
N PHE A 132 2.79 -10.27 9.96
CA PHE A 132 2.72 -8.99 10.67
C PHE A 132 2.65 -9.20 12.19
N TYR A 133 1.81 -10.13 12.66
CA TYR A 133 1.64 -10.42 14.09
C TYR A 133 2.96 -10.81 14.76
N ASN A 134 3.67 -11.76 14.18
CA ASN A 134 4.92 -12.30 14.74
C ASN A 134 6.02 -11.24 14.72
N GLY A 135 6.22 -10.57 13.61
CA GLY A 135 7.22 -9.51 13.49
C GLY A 135 6.95 -8.32 14.41
N PHE A 136 5.69 -7.90 14.54
CA PHE A 136 5.33 -6.80 15.42
C PHE A 136 5.55 -7.16 16.90
N LEU A 137 5.07 -8.33 17.37
CA LEU A 137 5.28 -8.76 18.76
C LEU A 137 6.73 -9.09 19.08
N GLY A 138 7.47 -9.67 18.12
CA GLY A 138 8.91 -9.87 18.21
C GLY A 138 9.71 -8.56 18.22
N GLN A 139 9.09 -7.44 17.88
CA GLN A 139 9.74 -6.15 17.67
C GLN A 139 10.87 -6.26 16.64
N GLU A 140 10.59 -6.97 15.55
CA GLU A 140 11.54 -7.27 14.50
C GLU A 140 11.42 -6.29 13.34
N ASP A 141 12.55 -5.91 12.76
CA ASP A 141 12.53 -5.09 11.54
C ASP A 141 12.03 -5.96 10.37
N PHE A 142 10.94 -5.53 9.73
CA PHE A 142 10.29 -6.36 8.70
C PHE A 142 11.19 -6.70 7.54
N ARG A 143 12.16 -5.88 7.24
CA ARG A 143 13.08 -6.10 6.14
C ARG A 143 14.28 -6.96 6.55
N GLU A 144 14.95 -6.59 7.63
CA GLU A 144 16.14 -7.30 8.12
C GLU A 144 15.83 -8.76 8.49
N GLU A 145 14.65 -9.03 9.02
CA GLU A 145 14.24 -10.34 9.52
C GLU A 145 13.36 -11.13 8.53
N GLY A 146 13.22 -10.64 7.28
CA GLY A 146 12.58 -11.40 6.21
C GLY A 146 11.06 -11.49 6.23
N TYR A 147 10.37 -10.51 6.89
CA TYR A 147 8.90 -10.45 6.90
C TYR A 147 8.30 -9.87 5.62
N ILE A 148 9.12 -9.30 4.75
CA ILE A 148 8.67 -8.75 3.46
C ILE A 148 8.76 -9.83 2.40
N MET A 149 7.60 -10.21 1.86
CA MET A 149 7.46 -11.20 0.80
C MET A 149 7.24 -10.54 -0.54
N HIS A 150 7.89 -11.07 -1.57
CA HIS A 150 7.76 -10.58 -2.94
C HIS A 150 6.61 -11.25 -3.65
N THR A 151 5.71 -10.45 -4.22
CA THR A 151 4.58 -10.96 -4.98
C THR A 151 4.95 -11.18 -6.46
N GLU A 152 4.09 -11.87 -7.20
CA GLU A 152 4.21 -11.98 -8.66
C GLU A 152 3.98 -10.64 -9.39
N TYR A 153 3.37 -9.66 -8.70
CA TYR A 153 3.06 -8.35 -9.26
C TYR A 153 4.24 -7.40 -9.11
N THR A 154 4.93 -7.12 -10.21
CA THR A 154 6.07 -6.20 -10.22
C THR A 154 5.74 -4.89 -9.52
N GLY A 155 6.53 -4.53 -8.54
CA GLY A 155 6.36 -3.28 -7.78
C GLY A 155 5.55 -3.43 -6.50
N ILE A 156 5.08 -4.63 -6.15
CA ILE A 156 4.34 -4.89 -4.92
C ILE A 156 5.05 -5.94 -4.08
N ASP A 157 5.30 -5.59 -2.83
CA ASP A 157 5.75 -6.52 -1.79
C ASP A 157 4.74 -6.49 -0.64
N VAL A 158 4.68 -7.55 0.17
CA VAL A 158 3.66 -7.76 1.20
C VAL A 158 4.30 -8.14 2.53
N VAL A 159 3.80 -7.54 3.62
CA VAL A 159 3.87 -8.12 4.97
C VAL A 159 2.52 -8.76 5.24
N ALA A 160 2.51 -10.08 5.39
CA ALA A 160 1.28 -10.86 5.46
C ALA A 160 0.54 -10.70 6.79
N GLY A 161 -0.80 -10.71 6.73
CA GLY A 161 -1.66 -10.86 7.88
C GLY A 161 -1.67 -12.29 8.43
N SER A 162 -2.24 -12.49 9.60
CA SER A 162 -2.52 -13.81 10.14
C SER A 162 -3.72 -13.79 11.08
N ALA A 163 -4.39 -14.94 11.22
CA ALA A 163 -5.51 -15.09 12.16
C ALA A 163 -5.12 -14.77 13.62
N GLU A 164 -3.86 -14.92 13.97
CA GLU A 164 -3.32 -14.61 15.29
C GLU A 164 -3.39 -13.11 15.62
N SER A 165 -3.51 -12.24 14.61
CA SER A 165 -3.72 -10.80 14.79
C SER A 165 -4.97 -10.47 15.61
N GLU A 166 -5.95 -11.37 15.71
CA GLU A 166 -7.11 -11.22 16.59
C GLU A 166 -6.70 -11.13 18.09
N ALA A 167 -5.64 -11.85 18.49
CA ALA A 167 -5.12 -11.82 19.86
C ALA A 167 -4.27 -10.57 20.16
N LEU A 168 -3.91 -9.79 19.15
CA LEU A 168 -2.98 -8.67 19.28
C LEU A 168 -3.49 -7.59 20.23
N GLU A 169 -4.77 -7.22 20.14
CA GLU A 169 -5.36 -6.21 21.01
C GLU A 169 -5.24 -6.56 22.49
N GLY A 170 -5.40 -7.86 22.84
CA GLY A 170 -5.19 -8.36 24.20
C GLY A 170 -3.75 -8.12 24.68
N SER A 171 -2.78 -8.44 23.86
CA SER A 171 -1.35 -8.25 24.15
C SER A 171 -1.00 -6.77 24.30
N LEU A 172 -1.61 -5.91 23.51
CA LEU A 172 -1.38 -4.45 23.54
C LEU A 172 -2.04 -3.76 24.74
N CYS A 173 -3.01 -4.41 25.41
CA CYS A 173 -3.72 -3.83 26.56
C CYS A 173 -2.80 -3.44 27.74
N THR A 174 -1.72 -4.17 27.94
CA THR A 174 -0.74 -3.94 29.00
C THR A 174 0.37 -2.96 28.61
N MET A 175 0.44 -2.58 27.35
CA MET A 175 1.51 -1.73 26.82
C MET A 175 1.08 -0.27 26.78
N THR A 176 1.99 0.64 27.15
CA THR A 176 1.77 2.07 26.95
C THR A 176 1.86 2.42 25.46
N GLU A 177 1.22 3.50 25.06
CA GLU A 177 1.28 4.02 23.68
C GLU A 177 2.73 4.21 23.22
N LYS A 178 3.57 4.82 24.07
CA LYS A 178 5.00 5.02 23.77
C LYS A 178 5.73 3.72 23.43
N ILE A 179 5.40 2.61 24.12
CA ILE A 179 6.01 1.30 23.83
C ILE A 179 5.51 0.80 22.47
N ARG A 180 4.20 0.84 22.21
CA ARG A 180 3.62 0.37 20.96
C ARG A 180 4.16 1.14 19.76
N ASN A 181 4.24 2.48 19.87
CA ASN A 181 4.77 3.33 18.83
C ASN A 181 6.27 3.05 18.56
N LYS A 182 7.04 2.77 19.62
CA LYS A 182 8.45 2.35 19.46
C LYS A 182 8.57 1.01 18.74
N MET A 183 7.70 0.05 19.04
CA MET A 183 7.66 -1.26 18.35
C MET A 183 7.37 -1.07 16.86
N TRP A 184 6.32 -0.31 16.55
CA TRP A 184 5.94 -0.04 15.15
C TRP A 184 7.04 0.67 14.36
N LYS A 185 7.67 1.69 14.96
CA LYS A 185 8.82 2.37 14.35
C LYS A 185 9.98 1.42 14.08
N LYS A 186 10.24 0.48 15.01
CA LYS A 186 11.29 -0.51 14.83
C LYS A 186 10.98 -1.45 13.67
N CYS A 187 9.75 -1.93 13.54
CA CYS A 187 9.34 -2.80 12.44
C CYS A 187 9.56 -2.15 11.06
N LEU A 188 9.41 -0.83 10.96
CA LEU A 188 9.53 -0.08 9.71
C LEU A 188 10.88 0.65 9.54
N ARG A 189 11.85 0.44 10.43
CA ARG A 189 13.10 1.22 10.44
C ARG A 189 13.82 1.13 9.10
N SER A 190 14.22 -0.07 8.68
CA SER A 190 14.97 -0.25 7.43
C SER A 190 14.13 0.08 6.20
N VAL A 191 12.81 -0.20 6.23
CA VAL A 191 11.88 0.20 5.16
C VAL A 191 11.91 1.71 4.91
N ARG A 192 12.01 2.51 5.98
CA ARG A 192 12.05 3.97 5.89
C ARG A 192 13.44 4.51 5.56
N GLU A 193 14.49 3.97 6.19
CA GLU A 193 15.88 4.43 6.02
C GLU A 193 16.41 4.19 4.62
N GLU A 194 16.10 3.03 4.05
CA GLU A 194 16.54 2.68 2.69
C GLU A 194 15.71 3.35 1.60
N ASN A 195 14.54 3.86 1.95
CA ASN A 195 13.65 4.59 1.05
C ASN A 195 13.40 3.86 -0.29
N TYR A 196 13.27 2.52 -0.23
CA TYR A 196 13.06 1.69 -1.41
C TYR A 196 11.63 1.76 -1.94
N TYR A 197 10.64 1.84 -1.03
CA TYR A 197 9.25 2.00 -1.38
C TYR A 197 8.86 3.46 -1.55
N ASP A 198 7.91 3.72 -2.44
CA ASP A 198 7.27 5.02 -2.59
C ASP A 198 6.05 5.12 -1.67
N PHE A 199 5.33 4.00 -1.52
CA PHE A 199 4.14 3.89 -0.69
C PHE A 199 4.22 2.70 0.27
N ILE A 200 3.70 2.90 1.48
CA ILE A 200 3.31 1.85 2.41
C ILE A 200 1.80 1.93 2.52
N ILE A 201 1.07 0.88 2.15
CA ILE A 201 -0.39 0.84 2.24
C ILE A 201 -0.79 -0.20 3.26
N VAL A 202 -1.48 0.23 4.30
CA VAL A 202 -1.85 -0.64 5.43
C VAL A 202 -3.32 -0.99 5.36
N ASP A 203 -3.62 -2.29 5.28
CA ASP A 203 -4.97 -2.82 5.46
C ASP A 203 -5.26 -2.97 6.96
N MET A 204 -6.11 -2.10 7.46
CA MET A 204 -6.39 -2.01 8.90
C MET A 204 -7.64 -2.81 9.26
N ASP A 205 -7.64 -3.41 10.44
CA ASP A 205 -8.87 -4.00 11.00
C ASP A 205 -9.97 -2.93 11.18
N LYS A 206 -11.21 -3.39 11.27
CA LYS A 206 -12.42 -2.56 11.53
C LYS A 206 -12.46 -1.95 12.93
N THR A 207 -11.72 -2.49 13.89
CA THR A 207 -11.75 -2.03 15.27
C THR A 207 -11.13 -0.65 15.43
N ALA A 208 -11.56 0.11 16.43
CA ALA A 208 -10.89 1.33 16.87
C ALA A 208 -9.86 1.02 17.97
N GLY A 209 -9.13 -0.09 17.79
CA GLY A 209 -8.23 -0.66 18.79
C GLY A 209 -6.89 0.06 18.91
N LYS A 210 -6.06 -0.44 19.82
CA LYS A 210 -4.72 0.12 20.09
C LYS A 210 -3.78 -0.07 18.94
N MET A 211 -3.91 -1.16 18.18
CA MET A 211 -3.08 -1.36 16.98
C MET A 211 -3.39 -0.32 15.92
N ASN A 212 -4.66 -0.07 15.65
CA ASN A 212 -5.05 0.95 14.70
C ASN A 212 -4.55 2.35 15.10
N LYS A 213 -4.66 2.71 16.39
CA LYS A 213 -4.06 3.96 16.90
C LYS A 213 -2.55 4.00 16.67
N THR A 214 -1.85 2.90 16.93
CA THR A 214 -0.40 2.80 16.72
C THR A 214 -0.01 2.98 15.24
N ILE A 215 -0.78 2.42 14.31
CA ILE A 215 -0.56 2.61 12.88
C ILE A 215 -0.81 4.07 12.48
N LEU A 216 -1.93 4.66 12.94
CA LEU A 216 -2.31 6.05 12.63
C LEU A 216 -1.30 7.07 13.17
N ASP A 217 -0.61 6.77 14.27
CA ASP A 217 0.43 7.64 14.85
C ASP A 217 1.65 7.80 13.94
N GLU A 218 1.82 6.91 12.97
CA GLU A 218 2.90 6.96 11.96
C GLU A 218 2.41 7.20 10.52
N ALA A 219 1.10 7.11 10.27
CA ALA A 219 0.54 7.28 8.94
C ALA A 219 0.58 8.75 8.48
N ASP A 220 0.69 8.96 7.18
CA ASP A 220 0.57 10.27 6.55
C ASP A 220 -0.87 10.56 6.15
N TYR A 221 -1.59 9.52 5.70
CA TYR A 221 -2.97 9.66 5.22
C TYR A 221 -3.86 8.53 5.66
N VAL A 222 -5.16 8.83 5.83
CA VAL A 222 -6.23 7.85 5.95
C VAL A 222 -7.10 7.88 4.71
N LEU A 223 -7.29 6.74 4.05
CA LEU A 223 -8.32 6.54 3.04
C LEU A 223 -9.45 5.73 3.66
N ALA A 224 -10.67 6.26 3.64
CA ALA A 224 -11.81 5.66 4.33
C ALA A 224 -12.89 5.19 3.33
N PRO A 225 -12.91 3.89 2.98
CA PRO A 225 -14.01 3.33 2.20
C PRO A 225 -15.33 3.35 2.98
N ILE A 226 -16.41 3.80 2.34
CA ILE A 226 -17.76 3.83 2.89
C ILE A 226 -18.76 3.28 1.88
N GLU A 227 -19.83 2.65 2.35
CA GLU A 227 -20.96 2.29 1.48
C GLU A 227 -21.83 3.52 1.19
N SER A 228 -22.41 3.57 -0.01
CA SER A 228 -23.45 4.53 -0.35
C SER A 228 -24.78 4.14 0.30
N SER A 229 -24.83 4.20 1.63
CA SER A 229 -25.99 3.88 2.46
C SER A 229 -26.02 4.78 3.70
N MET A 230 -27.18 4.95 4.32
CA MET A 230 -27.31 5.69 5.58
C MET A 230 -26.38 5.15 6.69
N PHE A 231 -26.11 3.85 6.68
CA PHE A 231 -25.19 3.23 7.64
C PHE A 231 -23.73 3.56 7.33
N GLY A 232 -23.36 3.70 6.04
CA GLY A 232 -22.02 4.14 5.64
C GLY A 232 -21.80 5.60 6.03
N ILE A 233 -22.78 6.48 5.82
CA ILE A 233 -22.72 7.91 6.17
C ILE A 233 -22.57 8.10 7.69
N LYS A 234 -23.25 7.30 8.50
CA LYS A 234 -23.11 7.34 9.97
C LYS A 234 -21.69 7.04 10.47
N ALA A 235 -20.85 6.42 9.66
CA ALA A 235 -19.44 6.17 10.00
C ALA A 235 -18.55 7.42 9.77
N VAL A 236 -19.01 8.41 9.03
CA VAL A 236 -18.22 9.61 8.69
C VAL A 236 -17.85 10.43 9.92
N PRO A 237 -18.81 10.88 10.78
CA PRO A 237 -18.45 11.68 11.95
C PRO A 237 -17.50 11.00 12.93
N PRO A 238 -17.69 9.71 13.33
CA PRO A 238 -16.72 9.06 14.22
C PRO A 238 -15.36 8.84 13.59
N THR A 239 -15.28 8.65 12.26
CA THR A 239 -13.99 8.56 11.55
C THR A 239 -13.26 9.90 11.60
N LEU A 240 -13.95 11.02 11.35
CA LEU A 240 -13.36 12.35 11.46
C LEU A 240 -12.86 12.62 12.88
N ALA A 241 -13.69 12.39 13.90
CA ALA A 241 -13.32 12.62 15.28
C ALA A 241 -12.08 11.81 15.70
N GLN A 242 -11.95 10.59 15.23
CA GLN A 242 -10.76 9.77 15.52
C GLN A 242 -9.52 10.28 14.79
N ILE A 243 -9.64 10.72 13.55
CA ILE A 243 -8.51 11.31 12.82
C ILE A 243 -8.08 12.63 13.49
N GLU A 244 -9.01 13.45 13.95
CA GLU A 244 -8.73 14.68 14.70
C GLU A 244 -8.02 14.37 16.02
N GLU A 245 -8.50 13.37 16.79
CA GLU A 245 -7.82 12.90 18.01
C GLU A 245 -6.39 12.45 17.72
N MET A 246 -6.18 11.68 16.66
CA MET A 246 -4.85 11.19 16.28
C MET A 246 -3.93 12.29 15.74
N ALA A 247 -4.49 13.34 15.13
CA ALA A 247 -3.71 14.48 14.66
C ALA A 247 -3.07 15.30 15.81
N GLU A 248 -3.53 15.15 17.05
CA GLU A 248 -2.87 15.74 18.23
C GLU A 248 -1.50 15.09 18.49
N SER A 249 -1.38 13.76 18.31
CA SER A 249 -0.10 13.02 18.46
C SER A 249 0.70 12.96 17.16
N ASN A 250 0.03 12.91 16.02
CA ASN A 250 0.63 12.87 14.69
C ASN A 250 0.13 14.03 13.81
N PRO A 251 0.73 15.22 13.90
CA PRO A 251 0.27 16.41 13.15
C PRO A 251 0.37 16.29 11.62
N LYS A 252 1.10 15.28 11.11
CA LYS A 252 1.18 15.03 9.66
C LYS A 252 0.01 14.20 9.13
N LEU A 253 -0.74 13.51 10.02
CA LEU A 253 -1.87 12.68 9.62
C LEU A 253 -2.99 13.53 9.03
N LYS A 254 -3.44 13.18 7.85
CA LYS A 254 -4.58 13.82 7.18
C LYS A 254 -5.55 12.78 6.63
N LEU A 255 -6.82 13.15 6.59
CA LEU A 255 -7.80 12.38 5.83
C LEU A 255 -7.55 12.61 4.33
N LEU A 256 -7.18 11.53 3.61
CA LEU A 256 -7.06 11.57 2.15
C LEU A 256 -8.43 11.70 1.49
N GLY A 257 -9.40 10.98 2.05
CA GLY A 257 -10.80 11.14 1.66
C GLY A 257 -11.69 9.92 1.97
N PHE A 258 -12.99 10.16 1.87
CA PHE A 258 -14.02 9.13 1.88
C PHE A 258 -14.28 8.61 0.47
N LEU A 259 -14.13 7.30 0.28
CA LEU A 259 -14.37 6.61 -0.99
C LEU A 259 -15.70 5.87 -0.94
N PHE A 260 -16.67 6.27 -1.76
CA PHE A 260 -17.86 5.47 -1.93
C PHE A 260 -17.52 4.16 -2.64
N ASN A 261 -17.75 3.05 -1.95
CA ASN A 261 -17.50 1.69 -2.45
C ASN A 261 -18.79 0.88 -2.54
N LYS A 262 -18.79 -0.17 -3.37
CA LYS A 262 -19.93 -1.06 -3.60
C LYS A 262 -21.21 -0.33 -4.03
N VAL A 263 -21.08 0.72 -4.83
CA VAL A 263 -22.19 1.59 -5.25
C VAL A 263 -23.12 0.85 -6.20
N ASP A 264 -24.41 0.79 -5.84
CA ASP A 264 -25.46 0.26 -6.71
C ASP A 264 -26.05 1.38 -7.57
N LEU A 265 -25.64 1.46 -8.83
CA LEU A 265 -26.08 2.49 -9.77
C LEU A 265 -27.58 2.44 -10.12
N ARG A 266 -28.32 1.40 -9.72
CA ARG A 266 -29.79 1.37 -9.84
C ARG A 266 -30.45 2.34 -8.87
N LYS A 267 -29.75 2.74 -7.81
CA LYS A 267 -30.18 3.67 -6.76
C LYS A 267 -29.54 5.06 -6.91
N LYS A 268 -29.56 5.62 -8.12
CA LYS A 268 -28.85 6.88 -8.45
C LYS A 268 -29.24 8.06 -7.56
N THR A 269 -30.54 8.24 -7.28
CA THR A 269 -31.00 9.34 -6.41
C THR A 269 -30.44 9.21 -4.99
N ALA A 270 -30.57 8.00 -4.40
CA ALA A 270 -30.01 7.76 -3.07
C ALA A 270 -28.49 7.95 -3.01
N MET A 271 -27.77 7.63 -4.09
CA MET A 271 -26.33 7.89 -4.18
C MET A 271 -26.05 9.39 -4.17
N ALA A 272 -26.74 10.18 -4.99
CA ALA A 272 -26.55 11.63 -5.04
C ALA A 272 -26.86 12.30 -3.69
N ASP A 273 -27.96 11.90 -3.04
CA ASP A 273 -28.32 12.39 -1.70
C ASP A 273 -27.25 12.02 -0.66
N ASN A 274 -26.75 10.78 -0.68
CA ASN A 274 -25.72 10.32 0.22
C ASN A 274 -24.38 11.04 0.01
N THR A 275 -23.98 11.28 -1.24
CA THR A 275 -22.79 12.07 -1.57
C THR A 275 -22.92 13.48 -1.03
N SER A 276 -24.05 14.15 -1.29
CA SER A 276 -24.30 15.50 -0.77
C SER A 276 -24.27 15.58 0.75
N LEU A 277 -24.76 14.54 1.45
CA LEU A 277 -24.68 14.48 2.91
C LEU A 277 -23.24 14.35 3.42
N VAL A 278 -22.42 13.52 2.78
CA VAL A 278 -21.00 13.39 3.15
C VAL A 278 -20.25 14.69 2.85
N GLU A 279 -20.50 15.33 1.73
CA GLU A 279 -19.91 16.62 1.37
C GLU A 279 -20.30 17.75 2.35
N GLN A 280 -21.51 17.72 2.93
CA GLN A 280 -21.91 18.65 3.99
C GLN A 280 -21.17 18.41 5.32
N ILE A 281 -20.89 17.15 5.66
CA ILE A 281 -20.20 16.76 6.91
C ILE A 281 -18.69 16.95 6.77
N ALA A 282 -18.13 16.56 5.62
CA ALA A 282 -16.70 16.53 5.33
C ALA A 282 -16.42 17.17 3.96
N PRO A 283 -16.57 18.48 3.82
CA PRO A 283 -16.31 19.18 2.57
C PRO A 283 -14.87 18.93 2.13
N GLU A 284 -14.66 18.77 0.83
CA GLU A 284 -13.36 18.48 0.18
C GLU A 284 -12.77 17.07 0.44
N TYR A 285 -13.32 16.30 1.40
CA TYR A 285 -12.80 14.95 1.71
C TYR A 285 -13.53 13.82 0.99
N THR A 286 -14.53 14.11 0.15
CA THR A 286 -15.18 13.06 -0.66
C THR A 286 -14.43 12.87 -1.96
N PHE A 287 -14.05 11.61 -2.27
CA PHE A 287 -13.51 11.30 -3.58
C PHE A 287 -14.57 11.48 -4.66
N GLN A 288 -14.19 12.06 -5.81
CA GLN A 288 -15.04 12.12 -6.99
C GLN A 288 -15.22 10.73 -7.60
N THR A 289 -14.17 9.94 -7.54
CA THR A 289 -14.17 8.53 -7.90
C THR A 289 -15.00 7.73 -6.90
N PHE A 290 -15.81 6.81 -7.41
CA PHE A 290 -16.52 5.81 -6.61
C PHE A 290 -16.38 4.43 -7.24
N ILE A 291 -16.41 3.38 -6.43
CA ILE A 291 -16.32 2.00 -6.91
C ILE A 291 -17.72 1.40 -6.92
N LYS A 292 -18.20 1.02 -8.09
CA LYS A 292 -19.50 0.38 -8.22
C LYS A 292 -19.46 -1.09 -7.80
N ASN A 293 -20.61 -1.59 -7.42
CA ASN A 293 -20.80 -3.02 -7.22
C ASN A 293 -20.63 -3.74 -8.56
N ASP A 294 -19.61 -4.60 -8.68
CA ASP A 294 -19.23 -5.30 -9.90
C ASP A 294 -18.87 -6.76 -9.55
N ALA A 295 -19.56 -7.71 -10.13
CA ALA A 295 -19.29 -9.13 -9.89
C ALA A 295 -17.87 -9.57 -10.27
N ASN A 296 -17.18 -8.80 -11.12
CA ASN A 296 -15.76 -9.07 -11.42
C ASN A 296 -14.86 -8.86 -10.21
N VAL A 297 -15.25 -8.03 -9.21
CA VAL A 297 -14.49 -7.88 -7.96
C VAL A 297 -14.51 -9.18 -7.17
N ASP A 298 -15.71 -9.76 -6.97
CA ASP A 298 -15.85 -11.01 -6.25
C ASP A 298 -15.15 -12.18 -6.98
N ASN A 299 -15.22 -12.18 -8.31
CA ASN A 299 -14.57 -13.20 -9.12
C ASN A 299 -13.04 -13.05 -9.06
N SER A 300 -12.49 -11.84 -9.13
CA SER A 300 -11.05 -11.60 -9.03
C SER A 300 -10.50 -12.04 -7.67
N GLN A 301 -11.25 -11.82 -6.59
CA GLN A 301 -10.87 -12.28 -5.25
C GLN A 301 -10.86 -13.81 -5.14
N LYS A 302 -11.81 -14.51 -5.77
CA LYS A 302 -11.83 -15.99 -5.83
C LYS A 302 -10.64 -16.56 -6.59
N GLU A 303 -10.19 -15.85 -7.61
CA GLU A 303 -9.01 -16.23 -8.41
C GLU A 303 -7.70 -15.67 -7.80
N HIS A 304 -7.76 -15.08 -6.60
CA HIS A 304 -6.60 -14.51 -5.90
C HIS A 304 -5.83 -13.48 -6.74
N MET A 305 -6.55 -12.56 -7.40
CA MET A 305 -5.95 -11.57 -8.31
C MET A 305 -6.49 -10.17 -8.05
N PRO A 306 -5.65 -9.11 -8.19
CA PRO A 306 -6.16 -7.76 -8.31
C PRO A 306 -7.09 -7.62 -9.53
N ILE A 307 -8.17 -6.84 -9.41
CA ILE A 307 -9.16 -6.74 -10.50
C ILE A 307 -8.56 -6.20 -11.80
N GLY A 308 -7.57 -5.31 -11.71
CA GLY A 308 -6.87 -4.76 -12.87
C GLY A 308 -6.05 -5.80 -13.63
N TYR A 309 -5.57 -6.83 -12.94
CA TYR A 309 -4.91 -7.99 -13.53
C TYR A 309 -5.93 -8.99 -14.08
N TYR A 310 -6.95 -9.35 -13.30
CA TYR A 310 -8.00 -10.27 -13.67
C TYR A 310 -8.80 -9.79 -14.88
N ASN A 311 -9.31 -8.56 -14.86
CA ASN A 311 -10.10 -7.98 -15.94
C ASN A 311 -9.93 -6.46 -16.04
N SER A 312 -8.90 -6.02 -16.75
CA SER A 312 -8.57 -4.59 -16.94
C SER A 312 -9.67 -3.77 -17.63
N ARG A 313 -10.66 -4.45 -18.28
CA ARG A 313 -11.76 -3.79 -18.97
C ARG A 313 -13.01 -3.68 -18.12
N SER A 314 -13.05 -4.28 -16.94
CA SER A 314 -14.21 -4.18 -16.04
C SER A 314 -14.39 -2.72 -15.59
N PRO A 315 -15.62 -2.30 -15.31
CA PRO A 315 -15.86 -0.96 -14.78
C PRO A 315 -15.18 -0.70 -13.44
N ALA A 316 -15.18 -1.68 -12.52
CA ALA A 316 -14.51 -1.52 -11.24
C ALA A 316 -12.99 -1.41 -11.41
N SER A 317 -12.37 -2.13 -12.36
CA SER A 317 -10.94 -1.96 -12.66
C SER A 317 -10.60 -0.53 -13.10
N ARG A 318 -11.41 0.05 -13.99
CA ARG A 318 -11.22 1.45 -14.42
C ARG A 318 -11.37 2.43 -13.26
N GLN A 319 -12.34 2.21 -12.40
CA GLN A 319 -12.58 3.06 -11.23
C GLN A 319 -11.45 2.92 -10.19
N MET A 320 -10.83 1.75 -10.02
CA MET A 320 -9.63 1.61 -9.20
C MET A 320 -8.42 2.37 -9.80
N ALA A 321 -8.31 2.39 -11.12
CA ALA A 321 -7.29 3.21 -11.78
C ALA A 321 -7.56 4.71 -11.57
N GLU A 322 -8.81 5.17 -11.72
CA GLU A 322 -9.21 6.55 -11.44
C GLU A 322 -8.96 6.93 -9.97
N LEU A 323 -9.24 6.02 -9.03
CA LEU A 323 -8.94 6.21 -7.61
C LEU A 323 -7.45 6.45 -7.37
N ALA A 324 -6.57 5.65 -7.99
CA ALA A 324 -5.13 5.84 -7.87
C ALA A 324 -4.68 7.22 -8.40
N ASP A 325 -5.24 7.65 -9.52
CA ASP A 325 -4.93 8.97 -10.10
C ASP A 325 -5.40 10.11 -9.19
N GLU A 326 -6.63 10.02 -8.66
CA GLU A 326 -7.16 11.02 -7.74
C GLU A 326 -6.40 11.05 -6.40
N ALA A 327 -6.04 9.88 -5.85
CA ALA A 327 -5.23 9.79 -4.64
C ALA A 327 -3.85 10.45 -4.82
N LEU A 328 -3.19 10.19 -5.94
CA LEU A 328 -1.92 10.81 -6.30
C LEU A 328 -2.04 12.32 -6.46
N GLU A 329 -3.12 12.82 -7.06
CA GLU A 329 -3.37 14.26 -7.20
C GLU A 329 -3.55 14.93 -5.83
N ARG A 330 -4.36 14.33 -4.94
CA ARG A 330 -4.59 14.83 -3.58
C ARG A 330 -3.29 14.87 -2.77
N ILE A 331 -2.48 13.80 -2.82
CA ILE A 331 -1.18 13.75 -2.16
C ILE A 331 -0.24 14.82 -2.73
N ARG A 332 -0.21 14.99 -4.05
CA ARG A 332 0.61 16.02 -4.71
C ARG A 332 0.24 17.43 -4.29
N LYS A 333 -1.05 17.72 -4.18
CA LYS A 333 -1.57 19.00 -3.71
C LYS A 333 -1.10 19.27 -2.28
N ASP A 334 -1.36 18.33 -1.36
CA ASP A 334 -0.97 18.44 0.03
C ASP A 334 0.53 18.62 0.24
N GLN A 335 1.35 17.83 -0.48
CA GLN A 335 2.81 17.97 -0.37
C GLN A 335 3.34 19.32 -0.87
N LYS A 336 2.71 19.92 -1.88
CA LYS A 336 3.04 21.27 -2.31
C LYS A 336 2.71 22.29 -1.22
N GLU A 337 1.54 22.16 -0.59
CA GLU A 337 1.12 23.04 0.51
C GLU A 337 2.04 22.94 1.74
N ARG A 338 2.57 21.74 2.05
CA ARG A 338 3.52 21.54 3.17
C ARG A 338 4.92 22.13 2.91
N ARG A 339 5.29 22.35 1.63
CA ARG A 339 6.62 22.86 1.23
C ARG A 339 6.62 24.37 1.00
N GLY A 340 5.46 25.01 0.85
CA GLY A 340 5.29 26.46 0.64
C GLY A 340 5.01 27.20 1.92
#